data_583581df20197570c3137cda4f6cd99c
#
_entry.id   583581df20197570c3137cda4f6cd99c
#
_cell.length_a   1.000
_cell.length_b   1.000
_cell.length_c   1.000
_cell.angle_alpha   90.00
_cell.angle_beta   90.00
_cell.angle_gamma   90.00
#
_symmetry.space_group_name_H-M   'P 1'
#
loop_
_entity.id
_entity.type
_entity.pdbx_description
1 polymer ?
#
loop_
_entity_poly.entity_id
_entity_poly.type
_entity_poly.pdbx_seq_one_letter_code
_entity_poly.pdbx_strand_id
1 'polypeptide(L)'
;MNRTTLSYARRIKKCSDAKKSSMVLALDSQYSNDKQIKTIEKILDRLEAYICAIKINFHILLSFSREQVKALNELAHSYGLQSIADIKLNDIGSTNFEAVSRLKSMEFDCIIANPVMGREGLFSLVKFAHKLKMGIISVIYMSTPYAHQSYGLNVIVNGEKNLCQTMPLYKIFLHYSNISRVDGLVVGANQAQIIRAVSTISLIPIYSPGVGIQGGDVNKAIKNGSKYIIVGRSVLESSDPVTIISKMRNISNELSSKAHLLRNP
;
A
#
# COMPACT_ATOMS: atom_id res chain seq x y z
N MET A 1 -24.99 -1.62 -3.29
CA MET A 1 -24.36 -0.41 -3.89
C MET A 1 -23.21 -0.87 -4.73
N ASN A 2 -23.23 -0.59 -6.04
CA ASN A 2 -22.32 -1.23 -7.00
C ASN A 2 -20.88 -0.81 -6.76
N ARG A 3 -19.96 -1.76 -6.60
CA ARG A 3 -18.52 -1.58 -6.32
C ARG A 3 -17.82 -0.68 -7.37
N THR A 4 -18.36 -0.67 -8.58
CA THR A 4 -17.79 0.06 -9.73
C THR A 4 -18.04 1.57 -9.72
N THR A 5 -18.89 2.10 -8.82
CA THR A 5 -19.23 3.54 -8.79
C THR A 5 -18.30 4.37 -7.91
N LEU A 6 -17.65 3.77 -6.92
CA LEU A 6 -16.78 4.47 -5.96
C LEU A 6 -15.30 4.45 -6.39
N SER A 7 -14.55 5.52 -6.07
CA SER A 7 -13.08 5.52 -6.18
C SER A 7 -12.45 4.51 -5.21
N TYR A 8 -11.22 4.06 -5.51
CA TYR A 8 -10.47 3.17 -4.63
C TYR A 8 -10.36 3.73 -3.20
N ALA A 9 -9.98 5.00 -3.04
CA ALA A 9 -9.85 5.63 -1.74
C ALA A 9 -11.14 5.54 -0.89
N ARG A 10 -12.31 5.67 -1.52
CA ARG A 10 -13.61 5.48 -0.83
C ARG A 10 -13.88 4.01 -0.52
N ARG A 11 -13.52 3.09 -1.41
CA ARG A 11 -13.73 1.65 -1.19
C ARG A 11 -12.89 1.12 -0.04
N ILE A 12 -11.59 1.43 -0.01
CA ILE A 12 -10.68 0.99 1.06
C ILE A 12 -11.09 1.58 2.42
N LYS A 13 -11.48 2.87 2.45
CA LYS A 13 -12.01 3.49 3.67
C LYS A 13 -13.27 2.78 4.16
N LYS A 14 -14.26 2.54 3.29
CA LYS A 14 -15.48 1.82 3.63
C LYS A 14 -15.21 0.42 4.17
N CYS A 15 -14.28 -0.31 3.55
CA CYS A 15 -13.86 -1.63 4.02
C CYS A 15 -13.20 -1.54 5.41
N SER A 16 -12.25 -0.61 5.58
CA SER A 16 -11.57 -0.37 6.86
C SER A 16 -12.55 -0.03 7.98
N ASP A 17 -13.54 0.82 7.70
CA ASP A 17 -14.59 1.19 8.67
C ASP A 17 -15.48 -0.02 9.02
N ALA A 18 -15.92 -0.80 8.02
CA ALA A 18 -16.78 -1.97 8.21
C ALA A 18 -16.09 -3.09 9.01
N LYS A 19 -14.81 -3.37 8.69
CA LYS A 19 -14.00 -4.39 9.37
C LYS A 19 -13.40 -3.87 10.69
N LYS A 20 -13.53 -2.56 10.97
CA LYS A 20 -12.84 -1.88 12.08
C LYS A 20 -11.36 -2.24 12.08
N SER A 21 -10.74 -2.18 10.89
CA SER A 21 -9.35 -2.59 10.69
C SER A 21 -8.66 -1.77 9.60
N SER A 22 -7.44 -1.37 9.87
CA SER A 22 -6.52 -0.74 8.92
C SER A 22 -5.38 -1.70 8.51
N MET A 23 -5.54 -3.00 8.79
CA MET A 23 -4.55 -4.01 8.44
C MET A 23 -4.69 -4.43 6.98
N VAL A 24 -3.56 -4.48 6.27
CA VAL A 24 -3.44 -5.01 4.90
C VAL A 24 -2.57 -6.26 4.96
N LEU A 25 -3.09 -7.41 4.56
CA LEU A 25 -2.34 -8.67 4.54
C LEU A 25 -1.52 -8.78 3.25
N ALA A 26 -0.21 -8.80 3.37
CA ALA A 26 0.67 -9.10 2.25
C ALA A 26 0.86 -10.60 2.10
N LEU A 27 0.48 -11.16 0.97
CA LEU A 27 0.84 -12.52 0.57
C LEU A 27 2.32 -12.52 0.19
N ASP A 28 3.10 -13.40 0.79
CA ASP A 28 4.57 -13.43 0.69
C ASP A 28 5.08 -14.78 0.12
N SER A 29 6.38 -14.89 -0.08
CA SER A 29 7.12 -15.90 -0.86
C SER A 29 6.83 -17.38 -0.57
N GLN A 30 6.42 -17.72 0.64
CA GLN A 30 6.07 -19.10 0.97
C GLN A 30 4.81 -19.63 0.24
N TYR A 31 4.11 -18.80 -0.54
CA TYR A 31 2.88 -19.13 -1.27
C TYR A 31 3.05 -19.01 -2.78
N SER A 32 4.15 -19.53 -3.33
CA SER A 32 4.51 -19.33 -4.74
C SER A 32 4.26 -20.53 -5.68
N ASN A 33 3.48 -21.52 -5.29
CA ASN A 33 3.13 -22.66 -6.16
C ASN A 33 1.64 -23.07 -6.08
N ASP A 34 1.16 -23.82 -7.07
CA ASP A 34 -0.26 -24.20 -7.24
C ASP A 34 -0.91 -24.90 -6.04
N LYS A 35 -0.14 -25.68 -5.28
CA LYS A 35 -0.64 -26.33 -4.06
C LYS A 35 -0.96 -25.33 -2.94
N GLN A 36 -0.47 -24.11 -3.08
CA GLN A 36 -0.56 -23.07 -2.05
C GLN A 36 -1.76 -22.14 -2.22
N ILE A 37 -2.46 -22.12 -3.36
CA ILE A 37 -3.71 -21.37 -3.52
C ILE A 37 -4.71 -21.77 -2.45
N LYS A 38 -4.96 -23.06 -2.27
CA LYS A 38 -5.85 -23.56 -1.22
C LYS A 38 -5.41 -23.16 0.20
N THR A 39 -4.10 -23.02 0.41
CA THR A 39 -3.56 -22.52 1.69
C THR A 39 -3.84 -21.03 1.86
N ILE A 40 -3.68 -20.23 0.80
CA ILE A 40 -4.03 -18.81 0.81
C ILE A 40 -5.54 -18.63 1.07
N GLU A 41 -6.39 -19.40 0.41
CA GLU A 41 -7.85 -19.38 0.63
C GLU A 41 -8.19 -19.65 2.10
N LYS A 42 -7.65 -20.71 2.71
CA LYS A 42 -7.86 -21.04 4.13
C LYS A 42 -7.36 -19.92 5.07
N ILE A 43 -6.27 -19.26 4.72
CA ILE A 43 -5.76 -18.14 5.51
C ILE A 43 -6.67 -16.94 5.39
N LEU A 44 -7.17 -16.63 4.19
CA LEU A 44 -8.12 -15.55 3.98
C LEU A 44 -9.42 -15.78 4.75
N ASP A 45 -9.97 -17.01 4.73
CA ASP A 45 -11.15 -17.39 5.52
C ASP A 45 -10.97 -17.08 7.03
N ARG A 46 -9.76 -17.33 7.56
CA ARG A 46 -9.46 -17.11 8.99
C ARG A 46 -9.20 -15.65 9.33
N LEU A 47 -8.70 -14.85 8.39
CA LEU A 47 -8.20 -13.50 8.65
C LEU A 47 -9.09 -12.39 8.07
N GLU A 48 -10.10 -12.71 7.27
CA GLU A 48 -10.93 -11.73 6.54
C GLU A 48 -11.58 -10.68 7.47
N ALA A 49 -11.97 -11.09 8.68
CA ALA A 49 -12.58 -10.19 9.67
C ALA A 49 -11.60 -9.17 10.29
N TYR A 50 -10.30 -9.38 10.11
CA TYR A 50 -9.23 -8.60 10.75
C TYR A 50 -8.46 -7.70 9.77
N ILE A 51 -8.76 -7.76 8.47
CA ILE A 51 -8.06 -7.03 7.43
C ILE A 51 -9.02 -6.21 6.58
N CYS A 52 -8.52 -5.16 5.92
CA CYS A 52 -9.32 -4.37 4.96
C CYS A 52 -8.86 -4.57 3.50
N ALA A 53 -7.71 -5.18 3.29
CA ALA A 53 -7.21 -5.49 1.95
C ALA A 53 -6.20 -6.64 2.00
N ILE A 54 -6.02 -7.29 0.84
CA ILE A 54 -4.87 -8.13 0.54
C ILE A 54 -3.88 -7.39 -0.37
N LYS A 55 -2.60 -7.72 -0.26
CA LYS A 55 -1.56 -7.22 -1.16
C LYS A 55 -0.81 -8.40 -1.75
N ILE A 56 -0.84 -8.53 -3.07
CA ILE A 56 -0.15 -9.60 -3.81
C ILE A 56 1.17 -9.04 -4.33
N ASN A 57 2.28 -9.65 -3.87
CA ASN A 57 3.63 -9.25 -4.25
C ASN A 57 3.97 -9.70 -5.68
N PHE A 58 4.92 -9.02 -6.33
CA PHE A 58 5.32 -9.28 -7.72
C PHE A 58 5.73 -10.74 -7.97
N HIS A 59 6.54 -11.34 -7.07
CA HIS A 59 6.98 -12.73 -7.22
C HIS A 59 5.82 -13.74 -7.16
N ILE A 60 4.74 -13.45 -6.43
CA ILE A 60 3.51 -14.27 -6.42
C ILE A 60 2.83 -14.19 -7.79
N LEU A 61 2.73 -12.98 -8.37
CA LEU A 61 2.17 -12.79 -9.72
C LEU A 61 2.92 -13.56 -10.81
N LEU A 62 4.24 -13.77 -10.64
CA LEU A 62 5.05 -14.58 -11.56
C LEU A 62 4.81 -16.08 -11.45
N SER A 63 4.26 -16.53 -10.32
CA SER A 63 4.09 -17.96 -10.01
C SER A 63 2.69 -18.47 -10.31
N PHE A 64 1.70 -17.60 -10.42
CA PHE A 64 0.30 -17.96 -10.63
C PHE A 64 -0.18 -17.59 -12.02
N SER A 65 -1.14 -18.39 -12.57
CA SER A 65 -1.82 -18.01 -13.78
C SER A 65 -2.72 -16.79 -13.55
N ARG A 66 -3.09 -16.14 -14.64
CA ARG A 66 -4.02 -14.99 -14.61
C ARG A 66 -5.36 -15.35 -13.96
N GLU A 67 -5.87 -16.54 -14.26
CA GLU A 67 -7.15 -17.05 -13.73
C GLU A 67 -7.05 -17.29 -12.23
N GLN A 68 -5.92 -17.82 -11.75
CA GLN A 68 -5.65 -18.07 -10.34
C GLN A 68 -5.58 -16.75 -9.55
N VAL A 69 -4.87 -15.75 -10.07
CA VAL A 69 -4.81 -14.41 -9.45
C VAL A 69 -6.19 -13.75 -9.42
N LYS A 70 -6.96 -13.87 -10.52
CA LYS A 70 -8.33 -13.35 -10.59
C LYS A 70 -9.22 -14.01 -9.55
N ALA A 71 -9.18 -15.33 -9.43
CA ALA A 71 -9.98 -16.06 -8.43
C ALA A 71 -9.64 -15.64 -7.00
N LEU A 72 -8.35 -15.41 -6.66
CA LEU A 72 -7.93 -14.89 -5.35
C LEU A 72 -8.49 -13.48 -5.08
N ASN A 73 -8.48 -12.61 -6.09
CA ASN A 73 -9.05 -11.27 -5.96
C ASN A 73 -10.58 -11.31 -5.81
N GLU A 74 -11.28 -12.18 -6.56
CA GLU A 74 -12.72 -12.40 -6.44
C GLU A 74 -13.09 -12.96 -5.06
N LEU A 75 -12.30 -13.89 -4.51
CA LEU A 75 -12.47 -14.38 -3.14
C LEU A 75 -12.30 -13.23 -2.12
N ALA A 76 -11.24 -12.43 -2.23
CA ALA A 76 -11.06 -11.26 -1.36
C ALA A 76 -12.26 -10.31 -1.44
N HIS A 77 -12.79 -10.11 -2.65
CA HIS A 77 -13.98 -9.29 -2.88
C HIS A 77 -15.25 -9.87 -2.25
N SER A 78 -15.42 -11.19 -2.22
CA SER A 78 -16.57 -11.83 -1.56
C SER A 78 -16.60 -11.56 -0.06
N TYR A 79 -15.44 -11.36 0.57
CA TYR A 79 -15.30 -10.89 1.96
C TYR A 79 -15.39 -9.37 2.12
N GLY A 80 -15.61 -8.63 1.05
CA GLY A 80 -15.65 -7.16 1.05
C GLY A 80 -14.27 -6.50 1.11
N LEU A 81 -13.17 -7.24 0.97
CA LEU A 81 -11.81 -6.74 1.00
C LEU A 81 -11.44 -6.03 -0.32
N GLN A 82 -10.40 -5.20 -0.29
CA GLN A 82 -9.76 -4.65 -1.48
C GLN A 82 -8.50 -5.46 -1.82
N SER A 83 -8.07 -5.41 -3.10
CA SER A 83 -6.84 -6.06 -3.55
C SER A 83 -5.84 -5.07 -4.14
N ILE A 84 -4.56 -5.25 -3.79
CA ILE A 84 -3.45 -4.36 -4.14
C ILE A 84 -2.37 -5.17 -4.86
N ALA A 85 -2.02 -4.79 -6.10
CA ALA A 85 -0.87 -5.34 -6.82
C ALA A 85 0.41 -4.59 -6.40
N ASP A 86 1.35 -5.26 -5.75
CA ASP A 86 2.63 -4.68 -5.37
C ASP A 86 3.72 -5.04 -6.38
N ILE A 87 3.70 -4.34 -7.51
CA ILE A 87 4.66 -4.50 -8.60
C ILE A 87 5.61 -3.31 -8.75
N LYS A 88 5.41 -2.26 -7.97
CA LYS A 88 6.19 -1.01 -8.01
C LYS A 88 6.37 -0.48 -9.43
N LEU A 89 5.24 -0.45 -10.18
CA LEU A 89 5.19 -0.08 -11.60
C LEU A 89 5.90 1.25 -11.87
N ASN A 90 6.79 1.28 -12.86
CA ASN A 90 7.61 2.46 -13.16
C ASN A 90 8.19 2.48 -14.59
N ASP A 91 7.43 2.00 -15.57
CA ASP A 91 7.84 1.93 -16.97
C ASP A 91 7.39 3.18 -17.76
N ILE A 92 7.57 3.19 -19.08
CA ILE A 92 7.05 4.22 -19.97
C ILE A 92 5.53 4.17 -20.09
N GLY A 93 4.90 5.25 -20.54
CA GLY A 93 3.45 5.44 -20.49
C GLY A 93 2.62 4.30 -21.12
N SER A 94 2.97 3.86 -22.35
CA SER A 94 2.26 2.77 -23.05
C SER A 94 2.33 1.45 -22.28
N THR A 95 3.51 1.08 -21.80
CA THR A 95 3.72 -0.15 -21.00
C THR A 95 2.96 -0.08 -19.68
N ASN A 96 3.00 1.08 -19.00
CA ASN A 96 2.23 1.30 -17.79
C ASN A 96 0.73 1.12 -18.00
N PHE A 97 0.16 1.65 -19.09
CA PHE A 97 -1.27 1.54 -19.39
C PHE A 97 -1.68 0.11 -19.69
N GLU A 98 -0.85 -0.64 -20.41
CA GLU A 98 -1.09 -2.05 -20.66
C GLU A 98 -1.03 -2.87 -19.35
N ALA A 99 -0.03 -2.61 -18.50
CA ALA A 99 0.08 -3.27 -17.18
C ALA A 99 -1.16 -3.00 -16.32
N VAL A 100 -1.63 -1.74 -16.24
CA VAL A 100 -2.85 -1.38 -15.51
C VAL A 100 -4.07 -2.11 -16.08
N SER A 101 -4.21 -2.18 -17.41
CA SER A 101 -5.34 -2.85 -18.07
C SER A 101 -5.35 -4.35 -17.76
N ARG A 102 -4.18 -5.01 -17.78
CA ARG A 102 -4.04 -6.42 -17.43
C ARG A 102 -4.34 -6.67 -15.95
N LEU A 103 -3.81 -5.86 -15.05
CA LEU A 103 -4.11 -5.98 -13.62
C LEU A 103 -5.60 -5.75 -13.33
N LYS A 104 -6.23 -4.79 -14.02
CA LYS A 104 -7.69 -4.59 -13.94
C LYS A 104 -8.46 -5.84 -14.36
N SER A 105 -8.04 -6.50 -15.44
CA SER A 105 -8.69 -7.74 -15.91
C SER A 105 -8.50 -8.93 -14.97
N MET A 106 -7.52 -8.87 -14.05
CA MET A 106 -7.35 -9.81 -12.93
C MET A 106 -8.05 -9.34 -11.65
N GLU A 107 -8.95 -8.35 -11.74
CA GLU A 107 -9.78 -7.81 -10.65
C GLU A 107 -9.00 -7.09 -9.53
N PHE A 108 -7.79 -6.58 -9.80
CA PHE A 108 -7.12 -5.70 -8.83
C PHE A 108 -7.86 -4.37 -8.66
N ASP A 109 -7.84 -3.85 -7.44
CA ASP A 109 -8.40 -2.54 -7.08
C ASP A 109 -7.38 -1.42 -7.09
N CYS A 110 -6.12 -1.74 -6.85
CA CYS A 110 -5.05 -0.77 -6.67
C CYS A 110 -3.69 -1.33 -7.08
N ILE A 111 -2.78 -0.44 -7.46
CA ILE A 111 -1.41 -0.78 -7.84
C ILE A 111 -0.43 0.06 -7.01
N ILE A 112 0.64 -0.54 -6.53
CA ILE A 112 1.78 0.21 -5.99
C ILE A 112 2.70 0.57 -7.16
N ALA A 113 2.97 1.87 -7.32
CA ALA A 113 3.83 2.44 -8.35
C ALA A 113 5.05 3.15 -7.73
N ASN A 114 6.17 3.17 -8.46
CA ASN A 114 7.37 3.90 -8.05
C ASN A 114 7.45 5.21 -8.86
N PRO A 115 7.46 6.38 -8.20
CA PRO A 115 7.43 7.69 -8.87
C PRO A 115 8.75 8.06 -9.59
N VAL A 116 9.73 7.16 -9.64
CA VAL A 116 10.97 7.34 -10.40
C VAL A 116 10.72 7.57 -11.91
N MET A 117 9.53 7.18 -12.41
CA MET A 117 9.06 7.49 -13.76
C MET A 117 8.87 9.00 -14.03
N GLY A 118 9.05 9.85 -13.02
CA GLY A 118 8.88 11.29 -13.13
C GLY A 118 7.44 11.77 -12.93
N ARG A 119 7.30 13.10 -12.81
CA ARG A 119 6.02 13.77 -12.51
C ARG A 119 4.94 13.46 -13.54
N GLU A 120 5.26 13.66 -14.81
CA GLU A 120 4.28 13.50 -15.91
C GLU A 120 3.89 12.04 -16.13
N GLY A 121 4.86 11.11 -15.95
CA GLY A 121 4.60 9.67 -16.00
C GLY A 121 3.63 9.24 -14.90
N LEU A 122 3.87 9.67 -13.65
CA LEU A 122 2.99 9.35 -12.53
C LEU A 122 1.60 9.99 -12.71
N PHE A 123 1.52 11.25 -13.12
CA PHE A 123 0.25 11.93 -13.37
C PHE A 123 -0.60 11.19 -14.42
N SER A 124 0.02 10.81 -15.55
CA SER A 124 -0.65 10.08 -16.63
C SER A 124 -1.12 8.69 -16.17
N LEU A 125 -0.29 7.98 -15.41
CA LEU A 125 -0.62 6.69 -14.81
C LEU A 125 -1.84 6.79 -13.88
N VAL A 126 -1.85 7.76 -12.94
CA VAL A 126 -2.96 7.99 -12.02
C VAL A 126 -4.24 8.29 -12.77
N LYS A 127 -4.18 9.21 -13.75
CA LYS A 127 -5.33 9.58 -14.58
C LYS A 127 -5.92 8.37 -15.33
N PHE A 128 -5.06 7.50 -15.85
CA PHE A 128 -5.49 6.29 -16.55
C PHE A 128 -6.11 5.27 -15.57
N ALA A 129 -5.45 4.97 -14.45
CA ALA A 129 -5.95 4.05 -13.43
C ALA A 129 -7.30 4.49 -12.88
N HIS A 130 -7.48 5.79 -12.59
CA HIS A 130 -8.73 6.33 -12.08
C HIS A 130 -9.89 6.19 -13.08
N LYS A 131 -9.65 6.27 -14.39
CA LYS A 131 -10.69 5.97 -15.41
C LYS A 131 -11.19 4.53 -15.28
N LEU A 132 -10.30 3.59 -14.94
CA LEU A 132 -10.63 2.19 -14.71
C LEU A 132 -11.09 1.90 -13.26
N LYS A 133 -11.29 2.94 -12.44
CA LYS A 133 -11.65 2.84 -11.03
C LYS A 133 -10.61 2.08 -10.18
N MET A 134 -9.37 2.06 -10.63
CA MET A 134 -8.22 1.56 -9.86
C MET A 134 -7.54 2.70 -9.11
N GLY A 135 -6.96 2.38 -7.96
CA GLY A 135 -6.12 3.31 -7.19
C GLY A 135 -4.64 3.17 -7.53
N ILE A 136 -3.89 4.22 -7.22
CA ILE A 136 -2.42 4.20 -7.25
C ILE A 136 -1.88 4.56 -5.87
N ILE A 137 -1.02 3.71 -5.32
CA ILE A 137 -0.23 3.97 -4.11
C ILE A 137 1.22 4.22 -4.54
N SER A 138 1.76 5.37 -4.20
CA SER A 138 3.12 5.78 -4.61
C SER A 138 4.16 5.44 -3.56
N VAL A 139 5.31 4.87 -3.97
CA VAL A 139 6.43 4.58 -3.07
C VAL A 139 7.17 5.87 -2.74
N ILE A 140 7.18 6.26 -1.46
CA ILE A 140 7.91 7.44 -0.97
C ILE A 140 9.23 7.02 -0.31
N TYR A 141 9.20 5.96 0.52
CA TYR A 141 10.39 5.45 1.20
C TYR A 141 10.21 3.97 1.56
N MET A 142 11.07 3.10 1.04
CA MET A 142 10.95 1.66 1.28
C MET A 142 11.36 1.26 2.70
N SER A 143 10.90 0.07 3.13
CA SER A 143 11.25 -0.54 4.42
C SER A 143 12.59 -1.30 4.42
N THR A 144 13.29 -1.39 3.27
CA THR A 144 14.60 -2.03 3.19
C THR A 144 15.65 -1.26 4.00
N PRO A 145 16.61 -1.93 4.65
CA PRO A 145 17.71 -1.26 5.36
C PRO A 145 18.51 -0.29 4.48
N TYR A 146 18.58 -0.54 3.19
CA TYR A 146 19.34 0.25 2.22
C TYR A 146 18.53 1.38 1.55
N ALA A 147 17.31 1.66 2.00
CA ALA A 147 16.45 2.69 1.42
C ALA A 147 17.09 4.09 1.42
N HIS A 148 17.97 4.39 2.39
CA HIS A 148 18.72 5.63 2.44
C HIS A 148 19.68 5.84 1.26
N GLN A 149 20.17 4.74 0.64
CA GLN A 149 21.05 4.78 -0.54
C GLN A 149 20.33 5.10 -1.85
N SER A 150 19.01 5.29 -1.80
CA SER A 150 18.17 5.69 -2.94
C SER A 150 17.23 6.82 -2.55
N TYR A 151 16.18 6.53 -1.82
CA TYR A 151 15.15 7.52 -1.44
C TYR A 151 15.66 8.63 -0.52
N GLY A 152 16.72 8.37 0.25
CA GLY A 152 17.39 9.31 1.14
C GLY A 152 18.46 10.18 0.47
N LEU A 153 18.84 9.88 -0.78
CA LEU A 153 19.86 10.65 -1.48
C LEU A 153 19.42 12.10 -1.65
N ASN A 154 20.34 13.02 -1.39
CA ASN A 154 20.15 14.42 -1.72
C ASN A 154 20.36 14.65 -3.22
N VAL A 155 19.43 15.28 -3.85
CA VAL A 155 19.46 15.63 -5.28
C VAL A 155 19.34 17.15 -5.45
N ILE A 156 19.97 17.66 -6.48
CA ILE A 156 19.88 19.07 -6.86
C ILE A 156 18.66 19.24 -7.75
N VAL A 157 17.78 20.15 -7.37
CA VAL A 157 16.59 20.51 -8.14
C VAL A 157 16.74 21.96 -8.62
N ASN A 158 16.60 22.18 -9.90
CA ASN A 158 16.55 23.54 -10.43
C ASN A 158 15.22 24.19 -10.02
N GLY A 159 15.30 25.14 -9.12
CA GLY A 159 14.15 25.97 -8.70
C GLY A 159 13.89 27.11 -9.67
N GLU A 160 12.81 27.86 -9.41
CA GLU A 160 12.55 29.12 -10.11
C GLU A 160 13.71 30.11 -9.86
N LYS A 161 14.03 30.93 -10.84
CA LYS A 161 15.12 31.93 -10.81
C LYS A 161 16.54 31.38 -10.72
N ASN A 162 16.81 30.17 -11.30
CA ASN A 162 18.15 29.54 -11.31
C ASN A 162 18.73 29.25 -9.89
N LEU A 163 17.92 29.21 -8.87
CA LEU A 163 18.32 28.79 -7.52
C LEU A 163 18.29 27.27 -7.42
N CYS A 164 19.46 26.66 -7.38
CA CYS A 164 19.59 25.23 -7.10
C CYS A 164 19.22 24.96 -5.64
N GLN A 165 18.24 24.07 -5.43
CA GLN A 165 17.91 23.59 -4.08
C GLN A 165 18.32 22.12 -3.94
N THR A 166 18.93 21.80 -2.81
CA THR A 166 19.26 20.41 -2.47
C THR A 166 18.20 19.85 -1.54
N MET A 167 17.60 18.70 -1.91
CA MET A 167 16.62 18.04 -1.05
C MET A 167 16.66 16.52 -1.21
N PRO A 168 16.24 15.75 -0.19
CA PRO A 168 16.14 14.29 -0.30
C PRO A 168 15.16 13.87 -1.38
N LEU A 169 15.51 12.85 -2.16
CA LEU A 169 14.72 12.35 -3.29
C LEU A 169 13.27 11.99 -2.90
N TYR A 170 13.06 11.43 -1.70
CA TYR A 170 11.71 11.12 -1.23
C TYR A 170 10.77 12.34 -1.16
N LYS A 171 11.30 13.55 -0.92
CA LYS A 171 10.48 14.78 -0.92
C LYS A 171 10.01 15.15 -2.31
N ILE A 172 10.84 14.89 -3.33
CA ILE A 172 10.44 15.06 -4.73
C ILE A 172 9.34 14.06 -5.09
N PHE A 173 9.49 12.80 -4.69
CA PHE A 173 8.49 11.76 -4.89
C PHE A 173 7.16 12.10 -4.19
N LEU A 174 7.24 12.65 -2.97
CA LEU A 174 6.06 13.15 -2.25
C LEU A 174 5.38 14.31 -3.01
N HIS A 175 6.16 15.24 -3.53
CA HIS A 175 5.65 16.35 -4.34
C HIS A 175 4.94 15.84 -5.60
N TYR A 176 5.55 14.91 -6.37
CA TYR A 176 4.92 14.30 -7.53
C TYR A 176 3.62 13.58 -7.17
N SER A 177 3.62 12.86 -6.05
CA SER A 177 2.46 12.11 -5.56
C SER A 177 1.30 13.03 -5.16
N ASN A 178 1.58 14.15 -4.49
CA ASN A 178 0.57 15.14 -4.12
C ASN A 178 -0.08 15.79 -5.36
N ILE A 179 0.73 16.23 -6.35
CA ILE A 179 0.23 16.83 -7.59
C ILE A 179 -0.59 15.82 -8.40
N SER A 180 -0.12 14.58 -8.49
CA SER A 180 -0.81 13.52 -9.23
C SER A 180 -2.07 13.01 -8.53
N ARG A 181 -2.30 13.38 -7.26
CA ARG A 181 -3.43 12.95 -6.44
C ARG A 181 -3.53 11.41 -6.33
N VAL A 182 -2.41 10.77 -5.98
CA VAL A 182 -2.39 9.33 -5.71
C VAL A 182 -3.30 8.97 -4.53
N ASP A 183 -3.73 7.72 -4.45
CA ASP A 183 -4.67 7.25 -3.41
C ASP A 183 -3.98 6.80 -2.11
N GLY A 184 -2.65 6.71 -2.11
CA GLY A 184 -1.86 6.32 -0.95
C GLY A 184 -0.36 6.52 -1.13
N LEU A 185 0.37 6.49 -0.04
CA LEU A 185 1.83 6.63 0.01
C LEU A 185 2.44 5.44 0.76
N VAL A 186 3.46 4.79 0.21
CA VAL A 186 4.22 3.76 0.93
C VAL A 186 5.40 4.39 1.64
N VAL A 187 5.43 4.24 2.98
CA VAL A 187 6.60 4.57 3.82
C VAL A 187 6.84 3.42 4.79
N GLY A 188 8.05 2.86 4.81
CA GLY A 188 8.39 1.73 5.67
C GLY A 188 8.08 1.98 7.15
N ALA A 189 7.50 0.99 7.85
CA ALA A 189 7.13 1.09 9.27
C ALA A 189 8.35 1.33 10.19
N ASN A 190 9.55 0.93 9.76
CA ASN A 190 10.82 1.18 10.43
C ASN A 190 11.37 2.60 10.23
N GLN A 191 10.69 3.44 9.44
CA GLN A 191 11.08 4.80 9.07
C GLN A 191 10.21 5.86 9.76
N ALA A 192 10.11 5.80 11.10
CA ALA A 192 9.19 6.63 11.90
C ALA A 192 9.35 8.15 11.64
N GLN A 193 10.59 8.63 11.50
CA GLN A 193 10.86 10.04 11.21
C GLN A 193 10.35 10.46 9.83
N ILE A 194 10.49 9.59 8.82
CA ILE A 194 10.00 9.84 7.46
C ILE A 194 8.46 9.80 7.46
N ILE A 195 7.83 8.83 8.15
CA ILE A 195 6.37 8.79 8.30
C ILE A 195 5.87 10.11 8.86
N ARG A 196 6.48 10.60 9.96
CA ARG A 196 6.11 11.87 10.58
C ARG A 196 6.28 13.04 9.61
N ALA A 197 7.44 13.15 8.94
CA ALA A 197 7.70 14.21 7.97
C ALA A 197 6.69 14.20 6.82
N VAL A 198 6.33 13.03 6.28
CA VAL A 198 5.35 12.87 5.20
C VAL A 198 3.94 13.23 5.69
N SER A 199 3.54 12.75 6.88
CA SER A 199 2.19 12.99 7.43
C SER A 199 1.92 14.46 7.81
N THR A 200 2.96 15.27 8.02
CA THR A 200 2.82 16.72 8.25
C THR A 200 2.64 17.53 6.96
N ILE A 201 3.09 16.98 5.82
CA ILE A 201 3.08 17.68 4.52
C ILE A 201 1.90 17.21 3.65
N SER A 202 1.44 15.97 3.81
CA SER A 202 0.43 15.36 2.95
C SER A 202 -0.73 14.76 3.74
N LEU A 203 -1.95 14.96 3.23
CA LEU A 203 -3.18 14.33 3.75
C LEU A 203 -3.45 12.97 3.10
N ILE A 204 -2.64 12.55 2.13
CA ILE A 204 -2.77 11.25 1.47
C ILE A 204 -2.41 10.14 2.48
N PRO A 205 -3.24 9.08 2.62
CA PRO A 205 -3.01 8.06 3.63
C PRO A 205 -1.71 7.29 3.41
N ILE A 206 -0.95 7.07 4.49
CA ILE A 206 0.31 6.34 4.47
C ILE A 206 0.03 4.85 4.74
N TYR A 207 0.61 3.99 3.90
CA TYR A 207 0.66 2.54 4.00
C TYR A 207 2.06 2.12 4.44
N SER A 208 2.19 1.47 5.59
CA SER A 208 3.50 1.15 6.17
C SER A 208 3.77 -0.36 6.20
N PRO A 209 4.59 -0.88 5.25
CA PRO A 209 5.11 -2.24 5.28
C PRO A 209 6.31 -2.38 6.22
N GLY A 210 6.69 -3.65 6.51
CA GLY A 210 7.93 -3.98 7.23
C GLY A 210 7.76 -4.07 8.74
N VAL A 211 6.54 -4.29 9.23
CA VAL A 211 6.27 -4.56 10.64
C VAL A 211 6.83 -5.93 11.04
N GLY A 212 7.46 -5.99 12.21
CA GLY A 212 8.08 -7.19 12.76
C GLY A 212 9.45 -7.48 12.14
N ILE A 213 9.54 -8.41 11.19
CA ILE A 213 10.80 -8.95 10.65
C ILE A 213 11.76 -7.87 10.11
N GLN A 214 11.24 -6.75 9.59
CA GLN A 214 12.05 -5.63 9.11
C GLN A 214 12.27 -4.54 10.18
N GLY A 215 11.98 -4.84 11.45
CA GLY A 215 12.21 -3.92 12.57
C GLY A 215 11.15 -2.82 12.74
N GLY A 216 10.08 -2.84 11.94
CA GLY A 216 8.97 -1.90 12.10
C GLY A 216 8.09 -2.25 13.30
N ASP A 217 7.54 -1.22 13.95
CA ASP A 217 6.65 -1.31 15.09
C ASP A 217 5.30 -0.64 14.77
N VAL A 218 4.19 -1.35 15.01
CA VAL A 218 2.82 -0.86 14.73
C VAL A 218 2.54 0.43 15.49
N ASN A 219 2.89 0.48 16.79
CA ASN A 219 2.63 1.65 17.62
C ASN A 219 3.39 2.88 17.09
N LYS A 220 4.68 2.70 16.77
CA LYS A 220 5.52 3.78 16.24
C LYS A 220 5.00 4.27 14.90
N ALA A 221 4.65 3.36 13.98
CA ALA A 221 4.14 3.72 12.67
C ALA A 221 2.85 4.56 12.78
N ILE A 222 1.86 4.12 13.56
CA ILE A 222 0.58 4.81 13.72
C ILE A 222 0.73 6.14 14.46
N LYS A 223 1.50 6.19 15.55
CA LYS A 223 1.76 7.44 16.28
C LYS A 223 2.43 8.51 15.42
N ASN A 224 3.18 8.11 14.39
CA ASN A 224 3.82 9.04 13.46
C ASN A 224 2.97 9.36 12.22
N GLY A 225 1.77 8.77 12.05
CA GLY A 225 0.81 9.17 11.02
C GLY A 225 0.49 8.11 9.97
N SER A 226 0.97 6.84 10.11
CA SER A 226 0.52 5.76 9.24
C SER A 226 -0.96 5.49 9.42
N LYS A 227 -1.69 5.34 8.31
CA LYS A 227 -3.12 5.00 8.32
C LYS A 227 -3.32 3.50 8.15
N TYR A 228 -2.60 2.87 7.22
CA TYR A 228 -2.71 1.45 6.92
C TYR A 228 -1.40 0.74 7.24
N ILE A 229 -1.48 -0.41 7.88
CA ILE A 229 -0.32 -1.23 8.25
C ILE A 229 -0.31 -2.47 7.36
N ILE A 230 0.79 -2.66 6.62
CA ILE A 230 0.98 -3.83 5.76
C ILE A 230 1.77 -4.88 6.54
N VAL A 231 1.15 -6.02 6.79
CA VAL A 231 1.72 -7.16 7.50
C VAL A 231 1.79 -8.38 6.59
N GLY A 232 2.83 -9.15 6.68
CA GLY A 232 3.06 -10.36 5.88
C GLY A 232 3.57 -11.49 6.79
N ARG A 233 4.84 -11.85 6.63
CA ARG A 233 5.51 -12.97 7.33
C ARG A 233 5.26 -13.00 8.83
N SER A 234 5.30 -11.88 9.53
CA SER A 234 5.04 -11.81 10.98
C SER A 234 3.67 -12.37 11.39
N VAL A 235 2.70 -12.38 10.49
CA VAL A 235 1.37 -12.99 10.68
C VAL A 235 1.34 -14.38 10.10
N LEU A 236 1.78 -14.54 8.84
CA LEU A 236 1.63 -15.77 8.06
C LEU A 236 2.49 -16.93 8.57
N GLU A 237 3.65 -16.65 9.18
CA GLU A 237 4.57 -17.64 9.76
C GLU A 237 4.29 -17.92 11.24
N SER A 238 3.30 -17.23 11.82
CA SER A 238 2.89 -17.47 13.20
C SER A 238 2.11 -18.77 13.34
N SER A 239 2.29 -19.47 14.46
CA SER A 239 1.44 -20.61 14.85
C SER A 239 -0.01 -20.19 15.09
N ASP A 240 -0.24 -18.93 15.47
CA ASP A 240 -1.57 -18.34 15.65
C ASP A 240 -1.69 -16.96 14.98
N PRO A 241 -1.92 -16.94 13.66
CA PRO A 241 -2.01 -15.69 12.89
C PRO A 241 -3.21 -14.82 13.30
N VAL A 242 -4.30 -15.43 13.79
CA VAL A 242 -5.51 -14.69 14.23
C VAL A 242 -5.21 -13.86 15.47
N THR A 243 -4.57 -14.43 16.47
CA THR A 243 -4.19 -13.69 17.70
C THR A 243 -3.22 -12.55 17.36
N ILE A 244 -2.22 -12.78 16.51
CA ILE A 244 -1.24 -11.75 16.15
C ILE A 244 -1.90 -10.57 15.42
N ILE A 245 -2.71 -10.84 14.38
CA ILE A 245 -3.35 -9.76 13.61
C ILE A 245 -4.42 -9.04 14.42
N SER A 246 -5.17 -9.75 15.26
CA SER A 246 -6.15 -9.16 16.17
C SER A 246 -5.49 -8.18 17.15
N LYS A 247 -4.35 -8.56 17.73
CA LYS A 247 -3.56 -7.69 18.61
C LYS A 247 -3.09 -6.43 17.88
N MET A 248 -2.54 -6.58 16.67
CA MET A 248 -2.10 -5.44 15.85
C MET A 248 -3.26 -4.50 15.49
N ARG A 249 -4.43 -5.06 15.12
CA ARG A 249 -5.64 -4.29 14.84
C ARG A 249 -6.11 -3.50 16.06
N ASN A 250 -6.14 -4.12 17.24
CA ASN A 250 -6.58 -3.46 18.47
C ASN A 250 -5.67 -2.29 18.83
N ILE A 251 -4.35 -2.48 18.77
CA ILE A 251 -3.36 -1.39 18.93
C ILE A 251 -3.65 -0.24 17.95
N SER A 252 -3.90 -0.58 16.69
CA SER A 252 -4.19 0.43 15.66
C SER A 252 -5.45 1.23 15.98
N ASN A 253 -6.52 0.56 16.41
CA ASN A 253 -7.79 1.20 16.72
C ASN A 253 -7.69 2.11 17.94
N GLU A 254 -7.05 1.68 19.02
CA GLU A 254 -6.83 2.48 20.23
C GLU A 254 -6.06 3.77 19.94
N LEU A 255 -4.98 3.68 19.15
CA LEU A 255 -4.17 4.84 18.81
C LEU A 255 -4.89 5.80 17.88
N SER A 256 -5.66 5.27 16.92
CA SER A 256 -6.45 6.09 15.98
C SER A 256 -7.56 6.84 16.73
N SER A 257 -8.24 6.21 17.68
CA SER A 257 -9.28 6.84 18.51
C SER A 257 -8.70 7.97 19.39
N LYS A 258 -7.55 7.74 20.03
CA LYS A 258 -6.86 8.78 20.82
C LYS A 258 -6.44 9.98 19.98
N ALA A 259 -5.92 9.74 18.76
CA ALA A 259 -5.54 10.82 17.85
C ALA A 259 -6.74 11.65 17.37
N HIS A 260 -7.91 11.05 17.23
CA HIS A 260 -9.16 11.75 16.87
C HIS A 260 -9.66 12.65 18.00
N LEU A 261 -9.61 12.18 19.24
CA LEU A 261 -10.00 12.96 20.43
C LEU A 261 -9.11 14.19 20.64
N LEU A 262 -7.82 14.10 20.33
CA LEU A 262 -6.89 15.24 20.45
C LEU A 262 -7.04 16.28 19.34
N ARG A 263 -7.67 15.95 18.21
CA ARG A 263 -7.91 16.88 17.09
C ARG A 263 -9.29 17.56 17.13
N ASN A 264 -10.22 17.02 17.91
CA ASN A 264 -11.55 17.58 18.15
C ASN A 264 -11.80 17.57 19.66
N PRO A 265 -11.21 18.56 20.42
CA PRO A 265 -11.45 18.70 21.87
C PRO A 265 -12.89 19.11 22.18
#